data_0e0e920ae0a5fb1c398cf1b2683d7789
#
_entry.id   0e0e920ae0a5fb1c398cf1b2683d7789
#
_cell.length_a   1.000
_cell.length_b   1.000
_cell.length_c   1.000
_cell.angle_alpha   90.00
_cell.angle_beta   90.00
_cell.angle_gamma   90.00
#
_symmetry.space_group_name_H-M   'P 1'
#
loop_
_entity.id
_entity.type
_entity.pdbx_description
1 polymer ?
#
loop_
_entity_poly.entity_id
_entity_poly.type
_entity_poly.pdbx_seq_one_letter_code
_entity_poly.pdbx_strand_id
1 'polypeptide(L)'
;MPTLSDRMKRSAVLIGFGVTFFGLHGALAESVTGPRLCAARDVEVIILIEDHGAANDVAPERLYKAGLAQMDARTACSAGRATEGIALYDEIIRSLGPMLSRSTR
;
A
#
# COMPACT_ATOMS: atom_id res chain seq x y z
N MET A 1 -33.68 -38.26 22.12
CA MET A 1 -33.32 -37.54 20.92
C MET A 1 -31.82 -37.38 20.82
N PRO A 2 -31.13 -38.40 20.36
CA PRO A 2 -29.66 -38.34 20.25
C PRO A 2 -29.14 -37.32 19.22
N THR A 3 -29.98 -36.92 18.29
CA THR A 3 -29.62 -35.98 17.23
C THR A 3 -29.36 -34.54 17.72
N LEU A 4 -29.94 -34.13 18.84
CA LEU A 4 -29.72 -32.82 19.44
C LEU A 4 -28.37 -32.72 20.15
N SER A 5 -27.94 -33.81 20.79
CA SER A 5 -26.61 -33.86 21.41
C SER A 5 -25.48 -33.86 20.39
N ASP A 6 -25.70 -34.50 19.23
CA ASP A 6 -24.74 -34.44 18.13
C ASP A 6 -24.63 -33.06 17.49
N ARG A 7 -25.73 -32.32 17.47
CA ARG A 7 -25.70 -30.93 17.00
C ARG A 7 -24.95 -30.01 17.97
N MET A 8 -25.06 -30.27 19.28
CA MET A 8 -24.25 -29.53 20.26
C MET A 8 -22.77 -29.83 20.16
N LYS A 9 -22.43 -31.11 19.88
CA LYS A 9 -21.04 -31.48 19.62
C LYS A 9 -20.49 -30.84 18.37
N ARG A 10 -21.32 -30.65 17.35
CA ARG A 10 -20.93 -29.91 16.13
C ARG A 10 -20.74 -28.43 16.39
N SER A 11 -21.50 -27.88 17.32
CA SER A 11 -21.31 -26.49 17.75
C SER A 11 -19.96 -26.29 18.45
N ALA A 12 -19.47 -27.31 19.15
CA ALA A 12 -18.14 -27.26 19.76
C ALA A 12 -17.02 -27.24 18.70
N VAL A 13 -17.25 -27.84 17.53
CA VAL A 13 -16.33 -27.78 16.40
C VAL A 13 -16.27 -26.35 15.82
N LEU A 14 -17.38 -25.61 15.88
CA LEU A 14 -17.43 -24.20 15.49
C LEU A 14 -16.57 -23.30 16.40
N ILE A 15 -16.35 -23.69 17.66
CA ILE A 15 -15.43 -23.00 18.56
C ILE A 15 -13.97 -23.17 18.10
N GLY A 16 -13.64 -24.28 17.44
CA GLY A 16 -12.36 -24.46 16.78
C GLY A 16 -12.09 -23.45 15.66
N PHE A 17 -13.12 -22.93 15.02
CA PHE A 17 -13.02 -21.85 14.06
C PHE A 17 -12.57 -20.53 14.68
N GLY A 18 -12.81 -20.32 15.98
CA GLY A 18 -12.32 -19.16 16.70
C GLY A 18 -10.80 -19.05 16.74
N VAL A 19 -10.11 -20.19 16.75
CA VAL A 19 -8.64 -20.26 16.72
C VAL A 19 -8.12 -19.85 15.34
N THR A 20 -8.82 -20.22 14.28
CA THR A 20 -8.48 -19.79 12.90
C THR A 20 -8.67 -18.29 12.72
N PHE A 21 -9.61 -17.70 13.45
CA PHE A 21 -9.87 -16.26 13.45
C PHE A 21 -8.68 -15.45 14.00
N PHE A 22 -7.94 -15.98 14.96
CA PHE A 22 -6.73 -15.33 15.48
C PHE A 22 -5.61 -15.28 14.44
N GLY A 23 -5.46 -16.29 13.61
CA GLY A 23 -4.50 -16.29 12.51
C GLY A 23 -4.82 -15.25 11.46
N LEU A 24 -6.11 -15.04 11.16
CA LEU A 24 -6.57 -13.99 10.26
C LEU A 24 -6.29 -12.58 10.80
N HIS A 25 -6.32 -12.40 12.11
CA HIS A 25 -6.04 -11.11 12.75
C HIS A 25 -4.61 -10.66 12.54
N GLY A 26 -3.63 -11.55 12.63
CA GLY A 26 -2.24 -11.26 12.35
C GLY A 26 -2.01 -10.86 10.89
N ALA A 27 -2.62 -11.59 9.95
CA ALA A 27 -2.54 -11.30 8.52
C ALA A 27 -3.15 -9.94 8.17
N LEU A 28 -4.26 -9.56 8.82
CA LEU A 28 -4.90 -8.26 8.63
C LEU A 28 -4.03 -7.11 9.15
N ALA A 29 -3.31 -7.28 10.25
CA ALA A 29 -2.40 -6.27 10.79
C ALA A 29 -1.24 -5.99 9.82
N GLU A 30 -0.66 -7.03 9.21
CA GLU A 30 0.38 -6.88 8.18
C GLU A 30 -0.16 -6.19 6.92
N SER A 31 -1.38 -6.55 6.48
CA SER A 31 -2.03 -5.93 5.31
C SER A 31 -2.29 -4.45 5.52
N VAL A 32 -2.59 -4.02 6.74
CA VAL A 32 -2.85 -2.61 7.07
C VAL A 32 -1.58 -1.77 6.98
N THR A 33 -0.42 -2.33 7.35
CA THR A 33 0.87 -1.62 7.27
C THR A 33 1.28 -1.32 5.83
N GLY A 34 1.15 -2.28 4.92
CA GLY A 34 1.45 -2.11 3.50
C GLY A 34 0.63 -1.01 2.84
N PRO A 35 -0.72 -1.01 2.95
CA PRO A 35 -1.54 0.06 2.38
C PRO A 35 -1.23 1.45 2.93
N ARG A 36 -0.87 1.57 4.20
CA ARG A 36 -0.48 2.86 4.80
C ARG A 36 0.80 3.40 4.21
N LEU A 37 1.80 2.55 4.02
CA LEU A 37 3.05 2.93 3.38
C LEU A 37 2.83 3.29 1.92
N CYS A 38 2.01 2.54 1.20
CA CYS A 38 1.62 2.87 -0.17
C CYS A 38 1.00 4.27 -0.24
N ALA A 39 0.05 4.57 0.65
CA ALA A 39 -0.60 5.87 0.69
C ALA A 39 0.38 6.99 1.00
N ALA A 40 1.29 6.80 1.96
CA ALA A 40 2.30 7.79 2.32
C ALA A 40 3.25 8.06 1.15
N ARG A 41 3.70 7.04 0.46
CA ARG A 41 4.57 7.18 -0.73
C ARG A 41 3.85 7.85 -1.89
N ASP A 42 2.56 7.53 -2.08
CA ASP A 42 1.75 8.16 -3.12
C ASP A 42 1.66 9.67 -2.93
N VAL A 43 1.39 10.11 -1.72
CA VAL A 43 1.34 11.54 -1.37
C VAL A 43 2.69 12.21 -1.62
N GLU A 44 3.79 11.59 -1.22
CA GLU A 44 5.14 12.09 -1.45
C GLU A 44 5.43 12.27 -2.94
N VAL A 45 5.06 11.30 -3.76
CA VAL A 45 5.23 11.35 -5.22
C VAL A 45 4.38 12.47 -5.83
N ILE A 46 3.12 12.62 -5.41
CA ILE A 46 2.26 13.70 -5.88
C ILE A 46 2.91 15.05 -5.62
N ILE A 47 3.38 15.28 -4.40
CA ILE A 47 4.03 16.53 -4.02
C ILE A 47 5.26 16.79 -4.87
N LEU A 48 6.11 15.77 -5.08
CA LEU A 48 7.31 15.91 -5.90
C LEU A 48 6.98 16.26 -7.35
N ILE A 49 6.00 15.59 -7.94
CA ILE A 49 5.59 15.87 -9.32
C ILE A 49 5.07 17.30 -9.45
N GLU A 50 4.24 17.73 -8.51
CA GLU A 50 3.67 19.08 -8.53
C GLU A 50 4.74 20.15 -8.30
N ASP A 51 5.60 19.95 -7.32
CA ASP A 51 6.64 20.92 -6.98
C ASP A 51 7.68 21.05 -8.10
N HIS A 52 8.15 19.93 -8.67
CA HIS A 52 9.06 19.97 -9.82
C HIS A 52 8.39 20.55 -11.07
N GLY A 53 7.11 20.26 -11.26
CA GLY A 53 6.33 20.87 -12.35
C GLY A 53 6.22 22.38 -12.20
N ALA A 54 5.93 22.87 -11.00
CA ALA A 54 5.85 24.30 -10.72
C ALA A 54 7.21 25.01 -10.83
N ALA A 55 8.27 24.35 -10.37
CA ALA A 55 9.64 24.86 -10.45
C ALA A 55 10.22 24.81 -11.88
N ASN A 56 9.64 23.98 -12.74
CA ASN A 56 10.10 23.75 -14.11
C ASN A 56 11.58 23.35 -14.17
N ASP A 57 12.01 22.54 -13.20
CA ASP A 57 13.40 22.10 -13.05
C ASP A 57 13.64 20.65 -13.52
N VAL A 58 12.58 19.98 -13.95
CA VAL A 58 12.61 18.62 -14.50
C VAL A 58 11.92 18.63 -15.87
N ALA A 59 12.48 17.90 -16.81
CA ALA A 59 11.91 17.80 -18.15
C ALA A 59 10.47 17.27 -18.13
N PRO A 60 9.54 17.83 -18.92
CA PRO A 60 8.14 17.38 -18.91
C PRO A 60 7.96 15.89 -19.15
N GLU A 61 8.80 15.28 -19.98
CA GLU A 61 8.76 13.84 -20.27
C GLU A 61 9.06 13.00 -19.03
N ARG A 62 9.96 13.48 -18.16
CA ARG A 62 10.27 12.80 -16.90
C ARG A 62 9.10 12.88 -15.92
N LEU A 63 8.43 14.03 -15.87
CA LEU A 63 7.23 14.19 -15.04
C LEU A 63 6.10 13.30 -15.54
N TYR A 64 5.92 13.22 -16.84
CA TYR A 64 4.94 12.33 -17.44
C TYR A 64 5.20 10.86 -17.12
N LYS A 65 6.45 10.42 -17.26
CA LYS A 65 6.86 9.05 -16.90
C LYS A 65 6.66 8.78 -15.42
N ALA A 66 6.94 9.75 -14.56
CA ALA A 66 6.69 9.63 -13.12
C ALA A 66 5.20 9.42 -12.83
N GLY A 67 4.32 10.16 -13.51
CA GLY A 67 2.88 9.99 -13.39
C GLY A 67 2.41 8.61 -13.81
N LEU A 68 2.93 8.08 -14.93
CA LEU A 68 2.61 6.72 -15.37
C LEU A 68 3.09 5.67 -14.37
N ALA A 69 4.32 5.81 -13.89
CA ALA A 69 4.87 4.91 -12.88
C ALA A 69 4.08 4.96 -11.56
N GLN A 70 3.57 6.14 -11.20
CA GLN A 70 2.69 6.30 -10.04
C GLN A 70 1.41 5.47 -10.19
N MET A 71 0.81 5.48 -11.37
CA MET A 71 -0.37 4.67 -11.66
C MET A 71 -0.08 3.16 -11.53
N ASP A 72 1.08 2.73 -12.01
CA ASP A 72 1.52 1.34 -11.87
C ASP A 72 1.71 0.96 -10.39
N ALA A 73 2.31 1.86 -9.61
CA ALA A 73 2.49 1.67 -8.18
C ALA A 73 1.13 1.55 -7.46
N ARG A 74 0.18 2.41 -7.79
CA ARG A 74 -1.19 2.35 -7.26
C ARG A 74 -1.86 1.02 -7.58
N THR A 75 -1.71 0.56 -8.82
CA THR A 75 -2.27 -0.72 -9.26
C THR A 75 -1.69 -1.88 -8.44
N ALA A 76 -0.37 -1.90 -8.26
CA ALA A 76 0.29 -2.92 -7.46
C ALA A 76 -0.21 -2.91 -6.00
N CYS A 77 -0.27 -1.73 -5.40
CA CYS A 77 -0.76 -1.58 -4.01
C CYS A 77 -2.23 -2.02 -3.88
N SER A 78 -3.09 -1.65 -4.83
CA SER A 78 -4.50 -2.03 -4.83
C SER A 78 -4.70 -3.53 -5.02
N ALA A 79 -3.78 -4.19 -5.71
CA ALA A 79 -3.82 -5.63 -5.94
C ALA A 79 -3.21 -6.44 -4.78
N GLY A 80 -2.84 -5.81 -3.69
CA GLY A 80 -2.22 -6.46 -2.54
C GLY A 80 -0.73 -6.70 -2.68
N ARG A 81 -0.09 -6.13 -3.70
CA ARG A 81 1.36 -6.22 -3.93
C ARG A 81 2.05 -4.96 -3.41
N ALA A 82 1.91 -4.72 -2.10
CA ALA A 82 2.41 -3.49 -1.46
C ALA A 82 3.92 -3.32 -1.59
N THR A 83 4.70 -4.38 -1.43
CA THR A 83 6.15 -4.33 -1.56
C THR A 83 6.57 -3.86 -2.96
N GLU A 84 5.93 -4.38 -3.99
CA GLU A 84 6.17 -3.96 -5.38
C GLU A 84 5.77 -2.50 -5.60
N GLY A 85 4.58 -2.12 -5.12
CA GLY A 85 4.11 -0.74 -5.23
C GLY A 85 5.03 0.26 -4.55
N ILE A 86 5.48 -0.04 -3.33
CA ILE A 86 6.42 0.79 -2.58
C ILE A 86 7.75 0.93 -3.32
N ALA A 87 8.27 -0.16 -3.88
CA ALA A 87 9.50 -0.12 -4.67
C ALA A 87 9.36 0.79 -5.90
N LEU A 88 8.22 0.76 -6.57
CA LEU A 88 7.92 1.65 -7.70
C LEU A 88 7.87 3.12 -7.26
N TYR A 89 7.22 3.43 -6.15
CA TYR A 89 7.23 4.78 -5.59
C TYR A 89 8.64 5.26 -5.25
N ASP A 90 9.42 4.44 -4.58
CA ASP A 90 10.80 4.78 -4.20
C ASP A 90 11.67 5.06 -5.42
N GLU A 91 11.46 4.35 -6.51
CA GLU A 91 12.16 4.61 -7.76
C GLU A 91 11.79 5.96 -8.36
N ILE A 92 10.51 6.33 -8.34
CA ILE A 92 10.05 7.64 -8.79
C ILE A 92 10.72 8.74 -7.97
N ILE A 93 10.70 8.61 -6.64
CA ILE A 93 11.29 9.58 -5.73
C ILE A 93 12.78 9.77 -6.03
N ARG A 94 13.52 8.70 -6.23
CA ARG A 94 14.94 8.77 -6.60
C ARG A 94 15.15 9.42 -7.96
N SER A 95 14.29 9.13 -8.93
CA SER A 95 14.43 9.63 -10.28
C SER A 95 14.17 11.14 -10.37
N LEU A 96 13.21 11.66 -9.62
CA LEU A 96 12.89 13.08 -9.58
C LEU A 96 13.86 13.86 -8.69
N GLY A 97 14.34 13.23 -7.63
CA GLY A 97 15.21 13.86 -6.65
C GLY A 97 14.49 14.84 -5.72
N PRO A 98 15.18 15.31 -4.68
CA PRO A 98 14.59 16.22 -3.71
C PRO A 98 14.38 17.63 -4.28
N MET A 99 13.49 18.38 -3.65
CA MET A 99 13.25 19.79 -3.98
C MET A 99 14.33 20.65 -3.31
N LEU A 100 15.34 21.05 -4.06
CA LEU A 100 16.44 21.87 -3.57
C LEU A 100 15.98 23.23 -3.06
N SER A 101 14.95 23.79 -3.69
CA SER A 101 14.37 25.08 -3.27
C SER A 101 13.69 25.01 -1.90
N ARG A 102 13.19 23.83 -1.47
CA ARG A 102 12.61 23.63 -0.15
C ARG A 102 13.67 23.49 0.95
N SER A 103 14.77 22.88 0.63
CA SER A 103 15.85 22.67 1.62
C SER A 103 16.60 23.96 1.94
N THR A 104 16.45 25.01 1.17
CA THR A 104 17.03 26.34 1.42
C THR A 104 16.10 27.30 2.18
N ARG A 105 14.91 26.85 2.48
CA ARG A 105 13.94 27.59 3.29
C ARG A 105 14.03 27.12 4.75
#